data_c4fc3879a9d9871a98439c9ab2da00dc
#
_entry.id   c4fc3879a9d9871a98439c9ab2da00dc
#
_cell.length_a   1.000
_cell.length_b   1.000
_cell.length_c   1.000
_cell.angle_alpha   90.00
_cell.angle_beta   90.00
_cell.angle_gamma   90.00
#
_symmetry.space_group_name_H-M   'P 1'
#
loop_
_entity.id
_entity.type
_entity.pdbx_description
1 polymer ?
#
loop_
_entity_poly.entity_id
_entity_poly.type
_entity_poly.pdbx_seq_one_letter_code
_entity_poly.pdbx_strand_id
1 'polypeptide(L)'
;MFISLNGHQRRYFHELGNFLTDSYQIYHVDYSSATVSDIMTRASLETLPSELGITRQDIEEIISFLLIKGQYRNFGILRRYLHSKSVLEAQAYGALRFFCDYIKKHSIDLVCVWNGTLVPLAAATRVARILGRKTLFFENGCLPGTTTVDAKGVNYANSLVGKSRSFYDAVQIQTEKLRQLYETRPAIRALKTKWYQKFTKNKKQGQTEDVQLPAKYIFVPFQVHDDTQVLLNSPKVKTMAELLAYVVPAIERYNRETNDTIKVVVKEHPSDFGRISYDAVREKYQDSGIIFLRYYSTPQLIKSSAGVITINSSVGIEALVQHKPVITMGNAFYNVPGLTVNASDPDDLVAALSVVNQQPDDILIDKFLYYLRYHYLAAGSWRQPDAVHLGSVKEKIAAVLAEK
;
A
#
# COMPACT_ATOMS: atom_id res chain seq x y z
N MET A 1 -14.21 8.82 16.20
CA MET A 1 -14.76 9.42 14.96
C MET A 1 -14.22 8.66 13.75
N PHE A 2 -15.10 8.25 12.84
CA PHE A 2 -14.76 7.60 11.57
C PHE A 2 -14.98 8.54 10.40
N ILE A 3 -14.01 8.63 9.48
CA ILE A 3 -14.10 9.50 8.29
C ILE A 3 -14.09 8.65 7.04
N SER A 4 -15.12 8.76 6.19
CA SER A 4 -15.27 8.03 4.95
C SER A 4 -15.28 8.95 3.73
N LEU A 5 -14.63 8.53 2.62
CA LEU A 5 -14.57 9.28 1.35
C LEU A 5 -15.39 8.61 0.23
N ASN A 6 -15.89 7.41 0.44
CA ASN A 6 -16.67 6.69 -0.56
C ASN A 6 -17.65 5.71 0.08
N GLY A 7 -18.61 5.22 -0.71
CA GLY A 7 -19.67 4.37 -0.22
C GLY A 7 -19.24 3.03 0.39
N HIS A 8 -18.09 2.48 -0.02
CA HIS A 8 -17.56 1.24 0.56
C HIS A 8 -17.00 1.48 1.96
N GLN A 9 -16.19 2.55 2.13
CA GLN A 9 -15.67 2.95 3.42
C GLN A 9 -16.79 3.35 4.38
N ARG A 10 -17.79 4.10 3.89
CA ARG A 10 -18.97 4.48 4.67
C ARG A 10 -19.68 3.25 5.22
N ARG A 11 -20.03 2.28 4.36
CA ARG A 11 -20.71 1.04 4.80
C ARG A 11 -19.92 0.33 5.88
N TYR A 12 -18.62 0.14 5.66
CA TYR A 12 -17.76 -0.53 6.62
C TYR A 12 -17.67 0.20 7.95
N PHE A 13 -17.41 1.51 7.94
CA PHE A 13 -17.28 2.29 9.16
C PHE A 13 -18.60 2.43 9.92
N HIS A 14 -19.73 2.48 9.24
CA HIS A 14 -21.04 2.44 9.92
C HIS A 14 -21.30 1.07 10.55
N GLU A 15 -20.98 -0.03 9.86
CA GLU A 15 -21.10 -1.38 10.42
C GLU A 15 -20.19 -1.58 11.64
N LEU A 16 -18.94 -1.17 11.54
CA LEU A 16 -18.00 -1.17 12.66
C LEU A 16 -18.48 -0.25 13.79
N GLY A 17 -18.94 0.95 13.47
CA GLY A 17 -19.49 1.89 14.44
C GLY A 17 -20.65 1.30 15.23
N ASN A 18 -21.62 0.68 14.55
CA ASN A 18 -22.75 0.00 15.19
C ASN A 18 -22.29 -1.12 16.14
N PHE A 19 -21.27 -1.88 15.76
CA PHE A 19 -20.69 -2.95 16.62
C PHE A 19 -20.01 -2.38 17.88
N LEU A 20 -19.56 -1.11 17.83
CA LEU A 20 -18.82 -0.48 18.90
C LEU A 20 -19.67 0.38 19.86
N THR A 21 -20.96 0.62 19.57
CA THR A 21 -21.84 1.55 20.32
C THR A 21 -21.99 1.20 21.79
N ASP A 22 -21.91 -0.08 22.17
CA ASP A 22 -21.98 -0.52 23.56
C ASP A 22 -20.74 -0.13 24.39
N SER A 23 -19.65 0.26 23.72
CA SER A 23 -18.36 0.54 24.38
C SER A 23 -17.88 1.98 24.18
N TYR A 24 -18.34 2.65 23.11
CA TYR A 24 -17.83 3.96 22.71
C TYR A 24 -18.94 4.85 22.13
N GLN A 25 -18.79 6.15 22.31
CA GLN A 25 -19.60 7.13 21.59
C GLN A 25 -19.06 7.30 20.16
N ILE A 26 -19.89 7.05 19.15
CA ILE A 26 -19.48 6.97 17.77
C ILE A 26 -19.93 8.21 16.98
N TYR A 27 -19.01 8.77 16.23
CA TYR A 27 -19.25 9.87 15.30
C TYR A 27 -18.80 9.48 13.90
N HIS A 28 -19.59 9.87 12.90
CA HIS A 28 -19.29 9.66 11.48
C HIS A 28 -19.18 10.99 10.75
N VAL A 29 -18.13 11.13 9.94
CA VAL A 29 -17.98 12.22 8.98
C VAL A 29 -17.93 11.59 7.59
N ASP A 30 -19.05 11.58 6.90
CA ASP A 30 -19.16 11.08 5.54
C ASP A 30 -18.92 12.21 4.56
N TYR A 31 -17.78 12.15 3.89
CA TYR A 31 -17.33 13.16 2.95
C TYR A 31 -18.19 13.10 1.68
N SER A 32 -19.24 13.88 1.64
CA SER A 32 -20.13 14.05 0.48
C SER A 32 -19.89 15.40 -0.19
N SER A 33 -20.50 15.65 -1.35
CA SER A 33 -20.44 16.93 -2.04
C SER A 33 -20.95 18.12 -1.18
N ALA A 34 -21.89 17.89 -0.27
CA ALA A 34 -22.38 18.91 0.67
C ALA A 34 -21.32 19.24 1.73
N THR A 35 -20.67 18.22 2.31
CA THR A 35 -19.56 18.40 3.28
C THR A 35 -18.35 19.11 2.63
N VAL A 36 -18.13 18.90 1.33
CA VAL A 36 -17.09 19.62 0.57
C VAL A 36 -17.40 21.11 0.50
N SER A 37 -18.64 21.50 0.32
CA SER A 37 -19.04 22.91 0.28
C SER A 37 -18.76 23.62 1.62
N ASP A 38 -19.06 22.98 2.73
CA ASP A 38 -18.79 23.53 4.07
C ASP A 38 -17.27 23.61 4.38
N ILE A 39 -16.51 22.66 3.87
CA ILE A 39 -15.05 22.61 4.02
C ILE A 39 -14.35 23.63 3.10
N MET A 40 -14.91 23.94 1.95
CA MET A 40 -14.37 24.92 0.99
C MET A 40 -14.69 26.38 1.31
N THR A 41 -15.31 26.68 2.46
CA THR A 41 -15.39 28.07 2.92
C THR A 41 -13.98 28.68 2.97
N ARG A 42 -13.84 29.89 2.43
CA ARG A 42 -12.56 30.64 2.22
C ARG A 42 -11.73 30.71 3.51
N ALA A 43 -11.01 29.62 3.81
CA ALA A 43 -10.03 29.58 4.88
C ALA A 43 -8.65 29.88 4.28
N SER A 44 -7.86 30.66 4.97
CA SER A 44 -6.44 30.91 4.69
C SER A 44 -5.61 30.51 5.90
N LEU A 45 -4.30 30.50 5.77
CA LEU A 45 -3.41 30.23 6.90
C LEU A 45 -3.68 31.17 8.09
N GLU A 46 -3.98 32.43 7.81
CA GLU A 46 -4.27 33.47 8.82
C GLU A 46 -5.59 33.26 9.56
N THR A 47 -6.52 32.49 8.96
CA THR A 47 -7.84 32.19 9.55
C THR A 47 -7.87 30.86 10.31
N LEU A 48 -6.76 30.13 10.34
CA LEU A 48 -6.65 28.92 11.15
C LEU A 48 -6.48 29.28 12.63
N PRO A 49 -7.02 28.47 13.55
CA PRO A 49 -6.76 28.64 14.97
C PRO A 49 -5.26 28.65 15.27
N SER A 50 -4.76 29.70 15.93
CA SER A 50 -3.32 29.88 16.22
C SER A 50 -2.72 28.72 17.01
N GLU A 51 -3.52 28.08 17.85
CA GLU A 51 -3.14 26.91 18.65
C GLU A 51 -2.76 25.66 17.82
N LEU A 52 -3.16 25.60 16.53
CA LEU A 52 -2.75 24.52 15.66
C LEU A 52 -1.28 24.63 15.23
N GLY A 53 -0.68 25.82 15.28
CA GLY A 53 0.71 26.02 14.88
C GLY A 53 1.03 25.55 13.46
N ILE A 54 0.03 25.52 12.56
CA ILE A 54 0.19 25.04 11.19
C ILE A 54 1.10 25.96 10.37
N THR A 55 2.09 25.37 9.77
CA THR A 55 3.05 26.03 8.89
C THR A 55 2.72 25.82 7.43
N ARG A 56 3.39 26.56 6.53
CA ARG A 56 3.31 26.30 5.08
C ARG A 56 3.81 24.90 4.72
N GLN A 57 4.83 24.41 5.42
CA GLN A 57 5.35 23.07 5.20
C GLN A 57 4.28 22.01 5.53
N ASP A 58 3.51 22.17 6.59
CA ASP A 58 2.40 21.25 6.91
C ASP A 58 1.36 21.19 5.79
N ILE A 59 1.04 22.35 5.19
CA ILE A 59 0.13 22.40 4.04
C ILE A 59 0.72 21.67 2.83
N GLU A 60 1.99 21.88 2.52
CA GLU A 60 2.68 21.21 1.43
C GLU A 60 2.72 19.69 1.62
N GLU A 61 2.96 19.21 2.84
CA GLU A 61 2.88 17.79 3.18
C GLU A 61 1.46 17.22 2.97
N ILE A 62 0.42 17.92 3.44
CA ILE A 62 -0.98 17.50 3.31
C ILE A 62 -1.40 17.36 1.84
N ILE A 63 -0.96 18.27 0.96
CA ILE A 63 -1.36 18.28 -0.45
C ILE A 63 -0.40 17.51 -1.36
N SER A 64 0.79 17.12 -0.87
CA SER A 64 1.91 16.58 -1.66
C SER A 64 1.51 15.43 -2.58
N PHE A 65 0.76 14.46 -2.07
CA PHE A 65 0.34 13.31 -2.86
C PHE A 65 -0.49 13.70 -4.09
N LEU A 66 -1.46 14.59 -3.91
CA LEU A 66 -2.33 15.01 -5.02
C LEU A 66 -1.59 15.89 -6.03
N LEU A 67 -0.63 16.71 -5.57
CA LEU A 67 0.24 17.49 -6.45
C LEU A 67 1.10 16.57 -7.31
N ILE A 68 1.79 15.60 -6.70
CA ILE A 68 2.63 14.64 -7.41
C ILE A 68 1.76 13.82 -8.37
N LYS A 69 0.64 13.29 -7.91
CA LYS A 69 -0.29 12.52 -8.73
C LYS A 69 -0.76 13.31 -9.96
N GLY A 70 -0.97 14.62 -9.82
CA GLY A 70 -1.33 15.52 -10.91
C GLY A 70 -0.28 15.58 -12.03
N GLN A 71 1.00 15.41 -11.71
CA GLN A 71 2.11 15.41 -12.68
C GLN A 71 2.18 14.10 -13.48
N TYR A 72 1.86 12.96 -12.86
CA TYR A 72 1.96 11.63 -13.47
C TYR A 72 0.67 11.14 -14.13
N ARG A 73 -0.40 11.90 -14.07
CA ARG A 73 -1.68 11.53 -14.65
C ARG A 73 -2.14 12.52 -15.71
N ASN A 74 -2.49 12.01 -16.89
CA ASN A 74 -3.09 12.82 -17.94
C ASN A 74 -4.54 13.19 -17.56
N PHE A 75 -4.69 14.32 -16.88
CA PHE A 75 -6.00 14.86 -16.52
C PHE A 75 -6.53 15.79 -17.62
N GLY A 76 -7.82 15.70 -17.95
CA GLY A 76 -8.51 16.76 -18.68
C GLY A 76 -8.47 18.10 -17.90
N ILE A 77 -8.73 19.20 -18.60
CA ILE A 77 -8.58 20.59 -18.09
C ILE A 77 -9.23 20.80 -16.72
N LEU A 78 -10.47 20.34 -16.53
CA LEU A 78 -11.19 20.49 -15.25
C LEU A 78 -10.47 19.78 -14.09
N ARG A 79 -9.97 18.56 -14.32
CA ARG A 79 -9.23 17.83 -13.28
C ARG A 79 -7.86 18.43 -13.00
N ARG A 80 -7.16 19.01 -13.99
CA ARG A 80 -5.93 19.77 -13.76
C ARG A 80 -6.17 20.96 -12.85
N TYR A 81 -7.28 21.69 -13.06
CA TYR A 81 -7.67 22.78 -12.18
C TYR A 81 -7.91 22.30 -10.74
N LEU A 82 -8.67 21.23 -10.55
CA LEU A 82 -8.97 20.66 -9.23
C LEU A 82 -7.73 20.11 -8.51
N HIS A 83 -6.64 19.83 -9.22
CA HIS A 83 -5.34 19.43 -8.67
C HIS A 83 -4.30 20.57 -8.70
N SER A 84 -4.73 21.81 -8.96
CA SER A 84 -3.84 22.95 -8.84
C SER A 84 -3.47 23.21 -7.37
N LYS A 85 -2.25 23.72 -7.15
CA LYS A 85 -1.74 23.97 -5.80
C LYS A 85 -2.70 24.85 -4.99
N SER A 86 -3.20 25.93 -5.58
CA SER A 86 -4.13 26.86 -4.90
C SER A 86 -5.44 26.22 -4.47
N VAL A 87 -6.03 25.34 -5.30
CA VAL A 87 -7.26 24.64 -4.95
C VAL A 87 -7.01 23.61 -3.86
N LEU A 88 -5.90 22.89 -3.92
CA LEU A 88 -5.54 21.90 -2.89
C LEU A 88 -5.21 22.57 -1.54
N GLU A 89 -4.53 23.73 -1.58
CA GLU A 89 -4.27 24.53 -0.36
C GLU A 89 -5.58 25.02 0.28
N ALA A 90 -6.51 25.57 -0.53
CA ALA A 90 -7.81 25.99 -0.02
C ALA A 90 -8.59 24.82 0.60
N GLN A 91 -8.55 23.63 -0.01
CA GLN A 91 -9.14 22.41 0.56
C GLN A 91 -8.46 22.01 1.88
N ALA A 92 -7.13 22.12 1.96
CA ALA A 92 -6.38 21.78 3.16
C ALA A 92 -6.75 22.74 4.31
N TYR A 93 -6.77 24.05 4.08
CA TYR A 93 -7.16 25.04 5.09
C TYR A 93 -8.59 24.81 5.59
N GLY A 94 -9.54 24.63 4.68
CA GLY A 94 -10.93 24.35 5.04
C GLY A 94 -11.07 23.07 5.87
N ALA A 95 -10.38 22.00 5.47
CA ALA A 95 -10.40 20.74 6.20
C ALA A 95 -9.75 20.85 7.59
N LEU A 96 -8.61 21.53 7.72
CA LEU A 96 -7.94 21.75 9.00
C LEU A 96 -8.85 22.47 9.98
N ARG A 97 -9.50 23.57 9.52
CA ARG A 97 -10.45 24.33 10.35
C ARG A 97 -11.64 23.48 10.76
N PHE A 98 -12.29 22.82 9.79
CA PHE A 98 -13.44 21.98 10.05
C PHE A 98 -13.14 20.89 11.08
N PHE A 99 -12.05 20.16 10.92
CA PHE A 99 -11.70 19.08 11.86
C PHE A 99 -11.25 19.60 13.22
N CYS A 100 -10.63 20.80 13.31
CA CYS A 100 -10.32 21.42 14.57
C CYS A 100 -11.60 21.70 15.38
N ASP A 101 -12.56 22.38 14.75
CA ASP A 101 -13.83 22.72 15.38
C ASP A 101 -14.63 21.47 15.73
N TYR A 102 -14.68 20.49 14.84
CA TYR A 102 -15.43 19.24 15.03
C TYR A 102 -14.85 18.39 16.17
N ILE A 103 -13.53 18.16 16.19
CA ILE A 103 -12.85 17.36 17.22
C ILE A 103 -13.04 17.98 18.59
N LYS A 104 -12.92 19.31 18.73
CA LYS A 104 -13.12 20.02 19.99
C LYS A 104 -14.58 19.97 20.43
N LYS A 105 -15.51 20.33 19.53
CA LYS A 105 -16.95 20.38 19.82
C LYS A 105 -17.47 19.05 20.36
N HIS A 106 -16.99 17.94 19.82
CA HIS A 106 -17.46 16.60 20.17
C HIS A 106 -16.50 15.84 21.09
N SER A 107 -15.44 16.49 21.59
CA SER A 107 -14.44 15.88 22.49
C SER A 107 -13.92 14.53 21.97
N ILE A 108 -13.54 14.49 20.68
CA ILE A 108 -13.11 13.27 20.02
C ILE A 108 -11.76 12.79 20.56
N ASP A 109 -11.64 11.55 21.02
CA ASP A 109 -10.41 10.95 21.52
C ASP A 109 -9.63 10.21 20.43
N LEU A 110 -10.34 9.61 19.45
CA LEU A 110 -9.76 8.81 18.40
C LEU A 110 -10.33 9.18 17.02
N VAL A 111 -9.43 9.44 16.06
CA VAL A 111 -9.75 9.69 14.66
C VAL A 111 -9.35 8.51 13.79
N CYS A 112 -10.32 7.88 13.17
CA CYS A 112 -10.15 6.72 12.30
C CYS A 112 -10.31 7.12 10.83
N VAL A 113 -9.31 6.81 10.00
CA VAL A 113 -9.30 7.19 8.59
C VAL A 113 -8.86 6.02 7.70
N TRP A 114 -9.28 6.04 6.44
CA TRP A 114 -8.78 5.12 5.42
C TRP A 114 -7.53 5.71 4.75
N ASN A 115 -6.40 5.04 4.83
CA ASN A 115 -5.10 5.40 4.26
C ASN A 115 -4.48 6.71 4.81
N GLY A 116 -5.22 7.81 4.89
CA GLY A 116 -4.74 9.08 5.45
C GLY A 116 -3.97 10.00 4.49
N THR A 117 -3.82 9.64 3.21
CA THR A 117 -3.00 10.43 2.24
C THR A 117 -3.78 11.50 1.48
N LEU A 118 -5.11 11.38 1.40
CA LEU A 118 -5.94 12.39 0.72
C LEU A 118 -6.15 13.59 1.64
N VAL A 119 -6.24 14.77 1.06
CA VAL A 119 -6.28 16.07 1.77
C VAL A 119 -7.19 16.09 3.00
N PRO A 120 -8.49 15.71 2.93
CA PRO A 120 -9.32 15.79 4.12
C PRO A 120 -8.87 14.83 5.23
N LEU A 121 -8.38 13.64 4.88
CA LEU A 121 -7.92 12.65 5.85
C LEU A 121 -6.57 13.04 6.46
N ALA A 122 -5.65 13.56 5.64
CA ALA A 122 -4.36 14.06 6.09
C ALA A 122 -4.54 15.27 7.04
N ALA A 123 -5.44 16.18 6.71
CA ALA A 123 -5.79 17.31 7.58
C ALA A 123 -6.39 16.85 8.91
N ALA A 124 -7.36 15.92 8.88
CA ALA A 124 -8.00 15.40 10.09
C ALA A 124 -7.01 14.73 11.04
N THR A 125 -6.09 13.92 10.50
CA THR A 125 -5.07 13.25 11.31
C THR A 125 -3.99 14.21 11.81
N ARG A 126 -3.64 15.25 11.02
CA ARG A 126 -2.73 16.31 11.48
C ARG A 126 -3.34 17.06 12.67
N VAL A 127 -4.58 17.50 12.56
CA VAL A 127 -5.30 18.19 13.66
C VAL A 127 -5.42 17.28 14.88
N ALA A 128 -5.81 16.02 14.72
CA ALA A 128 -5.93 15.07 15.82
C ALA A 128 -4.61 15.00 16.62
N ARG A 129 -3.48 14.83 15.92
CA ARG A 129 -2.15 14.75 16.55
C ARG A 129 -1.76 16.04 17.28
N ILE A 130 -2.00 17.20 16.67
CA ILE A 130 -1.74 18.51 17.31
C ILE A 130 -2.56 18.67 18.59
N LEU A 131 -3.82 18.25 18.57
CA LEU A 131 -4.71 18.30 19.73
C LEU A 131 -4.48 17.15 20.73
N GLY A 132 -3.41 16.36 20.59
CA GLY A 132 -3.09 15.23 21.45
C GLY A 132 -4.09 14.07 21.36
N ARG A 133 -4.85 13.96 20.25
CA ARG A 133 -5.82 12.89 20.02
C ARG A 133 -5.19 11.72 19.30
N LYS A 134 -5.66 10.53 19.59
CA LYS A 134 -5.17 9.31 18.93
C LYS A 134 -5.65 9.23 17.48
N THR A 135 -4.86 8.55 16.65
CA THR A 135 -5.20 8.30 15.23
C THR A 135 -5.16 6.80 14.94
N LEU A 136 -6.00 6.35 14.02
CA LEU A 136 -6.01 4.96 13.56
C LEU A 136 -6.25 4.92 12.06
N PHE A 137 -5.36 4.24 11.35
CA PHE A 137 -5.33 4.19 9.89
C PHE A 137 -5.71 2.79 9.42
N PHE A 138 -6.61 2.74 8.44
CA PHE A 138 -7.10 1.49 7.85
C PHE A 138 -6.60 1.33 6.42
N GLU A 139 -6.24 0.11 6.04
CA GLU A 139 -5.89 -0.25 4.65
C GLU A 139 -6.17 -1.74 4.41
N ASN A 140 -6.17 -2.15 3.14
CA ASN A 140 -6.19 -3.57 2.82
C ASN A 140 -5.02 -4.28 3.51
N GLY A 141 -5.28 -5.44 4.09
CA GLY A 141 -4.20 -6.26 4.64
C GLY A 141 -3.28 -6.80 3.54
N CYS A 142 -2.00 -6.90 3.85
CA CYS A 142 -1.01 -7.44 2.92
C CYS A 142 -1.04 -8.98 2.84
N LEU A 143 -1.69 -9.64 3.78
CA LEU A 143 -1.99 -11.07 3.74
C LEU A 143 -3.48 -11.32 3.44
N PRO A 144 -3.83 -12.44 2.80
CA PRO A 144 -5.22 -12.78 2.52
C PRO A 144 -6.09 -12.82 3.78
N GLY A 145 -7.32 -12.29 3.67
CA GLY A 145 -8.29 -12.31 4.79
C GLY A 145 -7.85 -11.49 5.99
N THR A 146 -7.15 -10.37 5.75
CA THR A 146 -6.72 -9.44 6.80
C THR A 146 -7.01 -7.99 6.43
N THR A 147 -6.97 -7.13 7.43
CA THR A 147 -7.06 -5.68 7.29
C THR A 147 -5.93 -5.03 8.08
N THR A 148 -5.24 -4.07 7.49
CA THR A 148 -4.27 -3.23 8.21
C THR A 148 -5.01 -2.23 9.08
N VAL A 149 -4.66 -2.17 10.36
CA VAL A 149 -5.17 -1.21 11.33
C VAL A 149 -3.99 -0.75 12.19
N ASP A 150 -3.53 0.49 12.02
CA ASP A 150 -2.27 0.98 12.59
C ASP A 150 -2.41 2.40 13.13
N ALA A 151 -1.83 2.70 14.27
CA ALA A 151 -1.92 4.01 14.93
C ALA A 151 -1.02 5.08 14.27
N LYS A 152 0.06 4.69 13.59
CA LYS A 152 1.02 5.61 12.98
C LYS A 152 0.67 5.96 11.54
N GLY A 153 0.23 4.97 10.77
CA GLY A 153 -0.07 5.13 9.35
C GLY A 153 -0.21 3.80 8.64
N VAL A 154 -0.19 3.83 7.32
CA VAL A 154 -0.20 2.63 6.46
C VAL A 154 1.00 2.64 5.51
N ASN A 155 1.26 1.53 4.84
CA ASN A 155 2.37 1.40 3.90
C ASN A 155 3.72 1.72 4.59
N TYR A 156 4.51 2.61 4.04
CA TYR A 156 5.81 3.01 4.63
C TYR A 156 5.68 4.01 5.80
N ALA A 157 4.47 4.33 6.23
CA ALA A 157 4.22 5.13 7.43
C ALA A 157 3.72 4.30 8.62
N ASN A 158 3.63 2.99 8.50
CA ASN A 158 3.10 2.11 9.54
C ASN A 158 4.09 1.88 10.70
N SER A 159 3.61 1.30 11.78
CA SER A 159 4.40 1.04 13.00
C SER A 159 5.50 -0.02 12.86
N LEU A 160 5.54 -0.76 11.73
CA LEU A 160 6.57 -1.76 11.45
C LEU A 160 7.82 -1.15 10.84
N VAL A 161 7.73 0.05 10.27
CA VAL A 161 8.90 0.73 9.67
C VAL A 161 9.97 0.96 10.76
N GLY A 162 11.19 0.53 10.46
CA GLY A 162 12.33 0.64 11.37
C GLY A 162 12.43 -0.48 12.41
N LYS A 163 11.54 -1.49 12.38
CA LYS A 163 11.72 -2.70 13.20
C LYS A 163 12.96 -3.46 12.71
N SER A 164 13.83 -3.82 13.65
CA SER A 164 15.07 -4.53 13.35
C SER A 164 14.81 -6.04 13.14
N ARG A 165 15.81 -6.72 12.59
CA ARG A 165 15.83 -8.19 12.55
C ARG A 165 15.62 -8.80 13.94
N SER A 166 16.34 -8.30 14.95
CA SER A 166 16.24 -8.81 16.34
C SER A 166 14.83 -8.72 16.92
N PHE A 167 14.02 -7.74 16.48
CA PHE A 167 12.60 -7.69 16.86
C PHE A 167 11.84 -8.92 16.37
N TYR A 168 12.06 -9.34 15.12
CA TYR A 168 11.40 -10.52 14.57
C TYR A 168 12.02 -11.83 15.11
N ASP A 169 13.32 -11.86 15.36
CA ASP A 169 14.00 -13.00 15.96
C ASP A 169 13.44 -13.36 17.36
N ALA A 170 12.93 -12.37 18.09
CA ALA A 170 12.28 -12.57 19.38
C ALA A 170 10.84 -13.13 19.30
N VAL A 171 10.23 -13.18 18.10
CA VAL A 171 8.86 -13.67 17.92
C VAL A 171 8.78 -15.18 18.23
N GLN A 172 7.87 -15.53 19.13
CA GLN A 172 7.58 -16.93 19.44
C GLN A 172 6.49 -17.45 18.49
N ILE A 173 6.78 -18.55 17.81
CA ILE A 173 5.88 -19.17 16.84
C ILE A 173 5.13 -20.34 17.48
N GLN A 174 3.82 -20.35 17.28
CA GLN A 174 3.00 -21.54 17.51
C GLN A 174 2.91 -22.33 16.20
N THR A 175 3.46 -23.52 16.17
CA THR A 175 3.59 -24.34 14.94
C THR A 175 2.27 -24.53 14.21
N GLU A 176 1.18 -24.78 14.94
CA GLU A 176 -0.13 -24.97 14.33
C GLU A 176 -0.66 -23.69 13.63
N LYS A 177 -0.48 -22.53 14.23
CA LYS A 177 -0.85 -21.25 13.61
C LYS A 177 0.02 -20.94 12.39
N LEU A 178 1.31 -21.27 12.45
CA LEU A 178 2.19 -21.10 11.28
C LEU A 178 1.73 -22.00 10.14
N ARG A 179 1.39 -23.26 10.40
CA ARG A 179 0.82 -24.17 9.40
C ARG A 179 -0.45 -23.61 8.78
N GLN A 180 -1.39 -23.10 9.57
CA GLN A 180 -2.63 -22.48 9.10
C GLN A 180 -2.37 -21.26 8.22
N LEU A 181 -1.34 -20.45 8.51
CA LEU A 181 -0.94 -19.31 7.67
C LEU A 181 -0.61 -19.78 6.25
N TYR A 182 0.11 -20.89 6.12
CA TYR A 182 0.48 -21.42 4.82
C TYR A 182 -0.67 -22.15 4.09
N GLU A 183 -1.59 -22.76 4.79
CA GLU A 183 -2.74 -23.48 4.23
C GLU A 183 -3.84 -22.54 3.69
N THR A 184 -4.03 -21.37 4.30
CA THR A 184 -5.11 -20.42 3.95
C THR A 184 -4.93 -19.73 2.58
N ARG A 185 -3.88 -20.02 1.85
CA ARG A 185 -3.47 -19.34 0.60
C ARG A 185 -4.40 -19.47 -0.62
N PRO A 186 -4.95 -20.63 -0.98
CA PRO A 186 -5.65 -20.81 -2.27
C PRO A 186 -7.07 -20.26 -2.31
N ALA A 187 -7.81 -20.38 -1.21
CA ALA A 187 -9.26 -20.14 -1.20
C ALA A 187 -9.64 -18.65 -1.37
N ILE A 188 -8.83 -17.74 -0.87
CA ILE A 188 -9.16 -16.29 -0.83
C ILE A 188 -8.89 -15.61 -2.17
N ARG A 189 -8.00 -16.16 -3.01
CA ARG A 189 -7.70 -15.61 -4.34
C ARG A 189 -8.75 -15.91 -5.41
N ALA A 190 -9.46 -17.01 -5.29
CA ALA A 190 -10.59 -17.32 -6.18
C ALA A 190 -11.73 -16.29 -6.06
N LEU A 191 -11.89 -15.64 -4.90
CA LEU A 191 -12.88 -14.60 -4.67
C LEU A 191 -12.48 -13.25 -5.29
N LYS A 192 -11.19 -12.90 -5.34
CA LYS A 192 -10.69 -11.66 -5.97
C LYS A 192 -10.85 -11.65 -7.49
N THR A 193 -10.72 -12.80 -8.15
CA THR A 193 -10.85 -12.92 -9.62
C THR A 193 -12.28 -12.64 -10.09
N LYS A 194 -13.31 -13.04 -9.33
CA LYS A 194 -14.72 -12.84 -9.71
C LYS A 194 -15.17 -11.37 -9.70
N TRP A 195 -14.54 -10.52 -8.90
CA TRP A 195 -14.95 -9.11 -8.78
C TRP A 195 -14.44 -8.25 -9.96
N TYR A 196 -13.22 -8.48 -10.44
CA TYR A 196 -12.68 -7.78 -11.61
C TYR A 196 -13.38 -8.17 -12.92
N GLN A 197 -13.94 -9.37 -13.02
CA GLN A 197 -14.67 -9.86 -14.20
C GLN A 197 -15.95 -9.07 -14.51
N LYS A 198 -16.51 -8.34 -13.54
CA LYS A 198 -17.74 -7.54 -13.75
C LYS A 198 -17.52 -6.19 -14.46
N PHE A 199 -16.31 -5.68 -14.54
CA PHE A 199 -16.02 -4.34 -15.06
C PHE A 199 -15.31 -4.28 -16.42
N THR A 200 -14.88 -5.41 -16.96
CA THR A 200 -14.27 -5.46 -18.29
C THR A 200 -15.15 -6.25 -19.24
N LYS A 201 -15.76 -5.55 -20.20
CA LYS A 201 -16.57 -6.13 -21.29
C LYS A 201 -15.76 -6.98 -22.29
N ASN A 202 -14.50 -7.28 -22.01
CA ASN A 202 -13.65 -8.10 -22.86
C ASN A 202 -13.65 -9.57 -22.44
N LYS A 203 -14.23 -10.42 -23.27
CA LYS A 203 -14.44 -11.87 -23.13
C LYS A 203 -13.18 -12.73 -23.01
N LYS A 204 -11.97 -12.18 -22.80
CA LYS A 204 -10.70 -12.95 -22.74
C LYS A 204 -10.14 -13.18 -21.34
N GLN A 205 -10.86 -12.83 -20.27
CA GLN A 205 -10.34 -12.86 -18.89
C GLN A 205 -10.31 -14.24 -18.21
N GLY A 206 -10.54 -15.31 -18.91
CA GLY A 206 -10.44 -16.68 -18.37
C GLY A 206 -9.26 -17.50 -18.91
N GLN A 207 -8.52 -16.97 -19.88
CA GLN A 207 -7.39 -17.69 -20.48
C GLN A 207 -6.09 -17.14 -19.91
N THR A 208 -5.32 -18.00 -19.23
CA THR A 208 -3.89 -17.77 -18.98
C THR A 208 -3.20 -17.67 -20.34
N GLU A 209 -2.33 -16.67 -20.51
CA GLU A 209 -1.51 -16.58 -21.72
C GLU A 209 -0.68 -17.87 -21.84
N ASP A 210 -0.75 -18.52 -22.99
CA ASP A 210 0.05 -19.72 -23.29
C ASP A 210 1.47 -19.26 -23.69
N VAL A 211 2.30 -19.01 -22.68
CA VAL A 211 3.67 -18.55 -22.84
C VAL A 211 4.60 -19.50 -22.11
N GLN A 212 5.59 -20.01 -22.81
CA GLN A 212 6.66 -20.78 -22.20
C GLN A 212 7.56 -19.83 -21.39
N LEU A 213 7.59 -20.02 -20.09
CA LEU A 213 8.45 -19.22 -19.19
C LEU A 213 9.91 -19.70 -19.30
N PRO A 214 10.89 -18.79 -19.15
CA PRO A 214 12.30 -19.16 -19.10
C PRO A 214 12.60 -20.10 -17.94
N ALA A 215 13.61 -20.95 -18.08
CA ALA A 215 14.04 -21.87 -17.03
C ALA A 215 14.50 -21.13 -15.75
N LYS A 216 15.13 -19.97 -15.91
CA LYS A 216 15.55 -19.09 -14.79
C LYS A 216 15.18 -17.64 -15.09
N TYR A 217 14.40 -17.03 -14.22
CA TYR A 217 13.99 -15.64 -14.40
C TYR A 217 13.75 -14.93 -13.07
N ILE A 218 13.89 -13.61 -13.13
CA ILE A 218 13.38 -12.68 -12.10
C ILE A 218 11.99 -12.23 -12.50
N PHE A 219 11.05 -12.31 -11.57
CA PHE A 219 9.72 -11.77 -11.74
C PHE A 219 9.68 -10.29 -11.31
N VAL A 220 9.23 -9.42 -12.22
CA VAL A 220 9.08 -7.97 -12.01
C VAL A 220 7.61 -7.59 -12.14
N PRO A 221 6.86 -7.59 -11.03
CA PRO A 221 5.46 -7.16 -11.04
C PRO A 221 5.38 -5.65 -11.22
N PHE A 222 4.67 -5.18 -12.25
CA PHE A 222 4.34 -3.77 -12.35
C PHE A 222 3.33 -3.37 -11.27
N GLN A 223 3.50 -2.19 -10.72
CA GLN A 223 2.61 -1.58 -9.74
C GLN A 223 1.66 -0.61 -10.44
N VAL A 224 0.58 -0.22 -9.76
CA VAL A 224 -0.32 0.82 -10.27
C VAL A 224 0.47 2.12 -10.46
N HIS A 225 0.47 2.66 -11.66
CA HIS A 225 1.34 3.78 -12.06
C HIS A 225 1.15 5.05 -11.20
N ASP A 226 -0.03 5.26 -10.64
CA ASP A 226 -0.39 6.45 -9.84
C ASP A 226 -0.68 6.11 -8.36
N ASP A 227 -0.12 5.00 -7.86
CA ASP A 227 -0.25 4.59 -6.46
C ASP A 227 0.64 5.42 -5.53
N THR A 228 0.17 5.65 -4.30
CA THR A 228 0.95 6.29 -3.22
C THR A 228 2.29 5.62 -2.97
N GLN A 229 2.35 4.30 -3.09
CA GLN A 229 3.57 3.53 -2.89
C GLN A 229 4.65 3.91 -3.92
N VAL A 230 4.28 4.07 -5.19
CA VAL A 230 5.21 4.48 -6.24
C VAL A 230 5.53 5.97 -6.12
N LEU A 231 4.52 6.81 -5.96
CA LEU A 231 4.70 8.26 -6.04
C LEU A 231 5.38 8.86 -4.79
N LEU A 232 5.04 8.37 -3.58
CA LEU A 232 5.58 8.89 -2.32
C LEU A 232 6.73 8.05 -1.77
N ASN A 233 6.61 6.73 -1.82
CA ASN A 233 7.51 5.82 -1.11
C ASN A 233 8.59 5.20 -2.01
N SER A 234 8.78 5.72 -3.22
CA SER A 234 9.90 5.36 -4.08
C SER A 234 10.76 6.59 -4.34
N PRO A 235 11.96 6.68 -3.77
CA PRO A 235 12.81 7.85 -3.94
C PRO A 235 13.26 8.10 -5.38
N LYS A 236 13.67 7.07 -6.10
CA LYS A 236 14.31 7.17 -7.42
C LYS A 236 13.46 6.63 -8.57
N VAL A 237 12.62 5.62 -8.36
CA VAL A 237 11.83 4.96 -9.41
C VAL A 237 10.37 5.41 -9.34
N LYS A 238 9.92 6.23 -10.28
CA LYS A 238 8.56 6.80 -10.30
C LYS A 238 7.65 6.18 -11.35
N THR A 239 8.21 5.45 -12.31
CA THR A 239 7.46 4.81 -13.39
C THR A 239 7.92 3.37 -13.63
N MET A 240 7.05 2.57 -14.25
CA MET A 240 7.39 1.18 -14.63
C MET A 240 8.45 1.14 -15.74
N ALA A 241 8.51 2.19 -16.56
CA ALA A 241 9.57 2.34 -17.57
C ALA A 241 10.94 2.58 -16.93
N GLU A 242 11.01 3.43 -15.88
CA GLU A 242 12.23 3.64 -15.10
C GLU A 242 12.64 2.36 -14.35
N LEU A 243 11.67 1.61 -13.78
CA LEU A 243 11.97 0.34 -13.15
C LEU A 243 12.74 -0.59 -14.09
N LEU A 244 12.25 -0.77 -15.31
CA LEU A 244 12.94 -1.62 -16.30
C LEU A 244 14.25 -1.01 -16.80
N ALA A 245 14.34 0.31 -16.86
CA ALA A 245 15.59 0.98 -17.26
C ALA A 245 16.74 0.71 -16.29
N TYR A 246 16.45 0.39 -15.03
CA TYR A 246 17.43 -0.05 -14.04
C TYR A 246 17.59 -1.58 -14.00
N VAL A 247 16.47 -2.31 -14.00
CA VAL A 247 16.50 -3.78 -13.83
C VAL A 247 17.17 -4.48 -14.99
N VAL A 248 16.87 -4.08 -16.23
CA VAL A 248 17.36 -4.81 -17.41
C VAL A 248 18.88 -4.73 -17.53
N PRO A 249 19.52 -3.55 -17.53
CA PRO A 249 20.96 -3.46 -17.60
C PRO A 249 21.68 -4.12 -16.42
N ALA A 250 21.08 -4.08 -15.21
CA ALA A 250 21.64 -4.72 -14.04
C ALA A 250 21.66 -6.26 -14.20
N ILE A 251 20.58 -6.86 -14.69
CA ILE A 251 20.53 -8.30 -14.94
C ILE A 251 21.49 -8.70 -16.07
N GLU A 252 21.57 -7.93 -17.14
CA GLU A 252 22.53 -8.19 -18.23
C GLU A 252 23.97 -8.12 -17.74
N ARG A 253 24.30 -7.15 -16.89
CA ARG A 253 25.62 -7.02 -16.29
C ARG A 253 25.91 -8.18 -15.35
N TYR A 254 24.97 -8.51 -14.45
CA TYR A 254 25.08 -9.64 -13.53
C TYR A 254 25.34 -10.95 -14.29
N ASN A 255 24.55 -11.22 -15.34
CA ASN A 255 24.72 -12.41 -16.17
C ASN A 255 26.14 -12.50 -16.79
N ARG A 256 26.67 -11.37 -17.29
CA ARG A 256 28.05 -11.34 -17.85
C ARG A 256 29.10 -11.58 -16.76
N GLU A 257 28.94 -11.00 -15.57
CA GLU A 257 29.92 -11.10 -14.49
C GLU A 257 29.92 -12.49 -13.82
N THR A 258 28.77 -13.17 -13.80
CA THR A 258 28.59 -14.46 -13.11
C THR A 258 28.43 -15.65 -14.05
N ASN A 259 28.42 -15.44 -15.37
CA ASN A 259 28.09 -16.44 -16.39
C ASN A 259 26.69 -17.08 -16.15
N ASP A 260 25.74 -16.30 -15.66
CA ASP A 260 24.35 -16.71 -15.45
C ASP A 260 23.47 -16.36 -16.68
N THR A 261 22.24 -16.90 -16.73
CA THR A 261 21.32 -16.74 -17.87
C THR A 261 19.94 -16.25 -17.42
N ILE A 262 19.88 -15.45 -16.37
CA ILE A 262 18.63 -14.94 -15.80
C ILE A 262 17.91 -14.07 -16.82
N LYS A 263 16.62 -14.33 -17.02
CA LYS A 263 15.72 -13.51 -17.85
C LYS A 263 14.80 -12.67 -16.99
N VAL A 264 14.14 -11.69 -17.61
CA VAL A 264 13.13 -10.85 -16.96
C VAL A 264 11.74 -11.26 -17.39
N VAL A 265 10.84 -11.48 -16.45
CA VAL A 265 9.41 -11.68 -16.70
C VAL A 265 8.64 -10.59 -16.00
N VAL A 266 7.90 -9.82 -16.78
CA VAL A 266 7.07 -8.69 -16.31
C VAL A 266 5.61 -9.09 -16.33
N LYS A 267 4.86 -8.65 -15.33
CA LYS A 267 3.40 -8.71 -15.37
C LYS A 267 2.79 -7.35 -15.08
N GLU A 268 1.98 -6.85 -16.01
CA GLU A 268 1.24 -5.60 -15.85
C GLU A 268 0.21 -5.70 -14.72
N HIS A 269 0.00 -4.58 -14.02
CA HIS A 269 -1.01 -4.52 -12.96
C HIS A 269 -2.43 -4.42 -13.56
N PRO A 270 -3.39 -5.25 -13.15
CA PRO A 270 -4.73 -5.23 -13.73
C PRO A 270 -5.48 -3.89 -13.61
N SER A 271 -5.18 -3.09 -12.59
CA SER A 271 -5.78 -1.77 -12.42
C SER A 271 -5.28 -0.73 -13.42
N ASP A 272 -4.22 -1.02 -14.16
CA ASP A 272 -3.68 -0.12 -15.20
C ASP A 272 -4.27 -0.41 -16.58
N PHE A 273 -4.96 -1.53 -16.77
CA PHE A 273 -5.58 -1.87 -18.04
C PHE A 273 -6.58 -0.80 -18.48
N GLY A 274 -6.36 -0.23 -19.67
CA GLY A 274 -7.17 0.87 -20.22
C GLY A 274 -6.95 2.23 -19.57
N ARG A 275 -6.01 2.36 -18.61
CA ARG A 275 -5.65 3.63 -17.97
C ARG A 275 -4.31 4.17 -18.48
N ILE A 276 -3.38 3.28 -18.76
CA ILE A 276 -2.06 3.60 -19.32
C ILE A 276 -1.68 2.52 -20.32
N SER A 277 -0.95 2.89 -21.38
CA SER A 277 -0.31 1.94 -22.29
C SER A 277 1.16 1.75 -21.95
N TYR A 278 1.60 0.51 -21.99
CA TYR A 278 3.01 0.12 -21.90
C TYR A 278 3.60 -0.30 -23.24
N ASP A 279 2.95 0.06 -24.38
CA ASP A 279 3.38 -0.37 -25.71
C ASP A 279 4.77 0.17 -26.06
N ALA A 280 5.05 1.44 -25.78
CA ALA A 280 6.38 2.02 -25.98
C ALA A 280 7.47 1.33 -25.15
N VAL A 281 7.12 0.86 -23.92
CA VAL A 281 8.06 0.08 -23.10
C VAL A 281 8.31 -1.30 -23.69
N ARG A 282 7.27 -1.96 -24.21
CA ARG A 282 7.40 -3.26 -24.89
C ARG A 282 8.25 -3.15 -26.13
N GLU A 283 8.01 -2.13 -26.97
CA GLU A 283 8.78 -1.85 -28.18
C GLU A 283 10.25 -1.62 -27.86
N LYS A 284 10.55 -0.81 -26.84
CA LYS A 284 11.93 -0.56 -26.40
C LYS A 284 12.70 -1.83 -26.04
N TYR A 285 12.02 -2.83 -25.49
CA TYR A 285 12.64 -4.05 -24.99
C TYR A 285 12.29 -5.30 -25.82
N GLN A 286 11.76 -5.15 -27.04
CA GLN A 286 11.33 -6.27 -27.89
C GLN A 286 12.46 -7.29 -28.18
N ASP A 287 13.70 -6.80 -28.35
CA ASP A 287 14.87 -7.63 -28.70
C ASP A 287 15.66 -8.09 -27.46
N SER A 288 15.26 -7.70 -26.25
CA SER A 288 16.00 -8.01 -25.01
C SER A 288 15.63 -9.37 -24.40
N GLY A 289 14.65 -10.07 -25.00
CA GLY A 289 14.15 -11.36 -24.50
C GLY A 289 13.33 -11.25 -23.21
N ILE A 290 12.81 -10.05 -22.88
CA ILE A 290 11.87 -9.85 -21.77
C ILE A 290 10.50 -10.38 -22.15
N ILE A 291 9.87 -11.11 -21.24
CA ILE A 291 8.49 -11.57 -21.40
C ILE A 291 7.54 -10.61 -20.67
N PHE A 292 6.60 -10.02 -21.40
CA PHE A 292 5.54 -9.17 -20.86
C PHE A 292 4.21 -9.91 -20.82
N LEU A 293 3.62 -10.01 -19.64
CA LEU A 293 2.38 -10.72 -19.38
C LEU A 293 1.28 -9.78 -18.87
N ARG A 294 0.04 -10.05 -19.25
CA ARG A 294 -1.17 -9.41 -18.71
C ARG A 294 -2.02 -10.36 -17.89
N TYR A 295 -2.26 -11.55 -18.44
CA TYR A 295 -3.22 -12.52 -17.90
C TYR A 295 -2.50 -13.80 -17.48
N TYR A 296 -1.70 -13.70 -16.41
CA TYR A 296 -0.99 -14.85 -15.86
C TYR A 296 -1.17 -14.91 -14.33
N SER A 297 -1.04 -16.08 -13.74
CA SER A 297 -1.15 -16.24 -12.28
C SER A 297 0.08 -15.68 -11.57
N THR A 298 -0.08 -14.62 -10.78
CA THR A 298 1.02 -14.04 -9.98
C THR A 298 1.66 -15.07 -9.04
N PRO A 299 0.90 -15.94 -8.31
CA PRO A 299 1.52 -16.99 -7.50
C PRO A 299 2.36 -17.98 -8.29
N GLN A 300 1.93 -18.34 -9.52
CA GLN A 300 2.71 -19.25 -10.37
C GLN A 300 3.99 -18.57 -10.86
N LEU A 301 3.92 -17.28 -11.23
CA LEU A 301 5.12 -16.52 -11.61
C LEU A 301 6.12 -16.43 -10.45
N ILE A 302 5.65 -16.15 -9.23
CA ILE A 302 6.50 -16.15 -8.04
C ILE A 302 7.10 -17.54 -7.82
N LYS A 303 6.28 -18.59 -7.82
CA LYS A 303 6.70 -19.98 -7.55
C LYS A 303 7.84 -20.42 -8.45
N SER A 304 7.75 -20.13 -9.74
CA SER A 304 8.72 -20.57 -10.75
C SER A 304 9.90 -19.60 -10.92
N SER A 305 9.85 -18.39 -10.33
CA SER A 305 10.95 -17.43 -10.42
C SER A 305 12.14 -17.80 -9.53
N ALA A 306 13.33 -17.31 -9.88
CA ALA A 306 14.50 -17.32 -9.01
C ALA A 306 14.41 -16.27 -7.89
N GLY A 307 13.59 -15.22 -8.09
CA GLY A 307 13.33 -14.16 -7.12
C GLY A 307 12.42 -13.09 -7.70
N VAL A 308 12.09 -12.11 -6.89
CA VAL A 308 11.20 -11.00 -7.25
C VAL A 308 11.92 -9.66 -7.05
N ILE A 309 11.89 -8.82 -8.08
CA ILE A 309 12.27 -7.40 -7.96
C ILE A 309 11.00 -6.56 -8.01
N THR A 310 10.82 -5.71 -7.03
CA THR A 310 9.66 -4.81 -6.97
C THR A 310 10.07 -3.45 -6.41
N ILE A 311 9.30 -2.40 -6.65
CA ILE A 311 9.54 -1.14 -5.96
C ILE A 311 9.29 -1.34 -4.46
N ASN A 312 8.03 -1.54 -4.08
CA ASN A 312 7.60 -1.73 -2.69
C ASN A 312 6.22 -2.41 -2.59
N SER A 313 5.90 -3.25 -3.58
CA SER A 313 4.60 -3.90 -3.69
C SER A 313 4.37 -4.96 -2.61
N SER A 314 3.11 -5.19 -2.25
CA SER A 314 2.70 -6.36 -1.48
C SER A 314 3.02 -7.70 -2.18
N VAL A 315 3.33 -7.71 -3.47
CA VAL A 315 3.83 -8.90 -4.17
C VAL A 315 5.17 -9.36 -3.59
N GLY A 316 5.98 -8.45 -3.03
CA GLY A 316 7.17 -8.83 -2.26
C GLY A 316 6.82 -9.71 -1.06
N ILE A 317 5.76 -9.38 -0.31
CA ILE A 317 5.29 -10.24 0.81
C ILE A 317 4.73 -11.56 0.27
N GLU A 318 4.03 -11.56 -0.87
CA GLU A 318 3.57 -12.79 -1.51
C GLU A 318 4.75 -13.70 -1.93
N ALA A 319 5.88 -13.10 -2.28
CA ALA A 319 7.12 -13.83 -2.59
C ALA A 319 7.76 -14.42 -1.32
N LEU A 320 7.86 -13.64 -0.24
CA LEU A 320 8.32 -14.13 1.06
C LEU A 320 7.47 -15.31 1.56
N VAL A 321 6.14 -15.22 1.39
CA VAL A 321 5.22 -16.32 1.69
C VAL A 321 5.55 -17.60 0.89
N GLN A 322 6.24 -17.51 -0.23
CA GLN A 322 6.71 -18.64 -1.05
C GLN A 322 8.22 -18.89 -0.88
N HIS A 323 8.82 -18.29 0.15
CA HIS A 323 10.26 -18.40 0.45
C HIS A 323 11.14 -18.03 -0.75
N LYS A 324 10.74 -17.00 -1.50
CA LYS A 324 11.51 -16.49 -2.64
C LYS A 324 12.30 -15.26 -2.23
N PRO A 325 13.54 -15.12 -2.72
CA PRO A 325 14.32 -13.90 -2.56
C PRO A 325 13.58 -12.68 -3.09
N VAL A 326 13.64 -11.58 -2.35
CA VAL A 326 12.99 -10.32 -2.70
C VAL A 326 13.98 -9.18 -2.69
N ILE A 327 14.05 -8.47 -3.80
CA ILE A 327 14.80 -7.20 -3.93
C ILE A 327 13.76 -6.07 -4.04
N THR A 328 13.90 -5.05 -3.21
CA THR A 328 13.07 -3.86 -3.24
C THR A 328 13.86 -2.66 -3.76
N MET A 329 13.27 -1.85 -4.64
CA MET A 329 13.85 -0.63 -5.19
C MET A 329 13.24 0.65 -4.62
N GLY A 330 12.45 0.52 -3.57
CA GLY A 330 11.79 1.62 -2.87
C GLY A 330 11.64 1.34 -1.38
N ASN A 331 11.04 2.29 -0.70
CA ASN A 331 10.78 2.20 0.72
C ASN A 331 9.61 1.24 0.99
N ALA A 332 9.91 0.07 1.53
CA ALA A 332 8.92 -0.92 1.94
C ALA A 332 9.04 -1.18 3.45
N PHE A 333 7.92 -1.34 4.15
CA PHE A 333 7.94 -1.60 5.59
C PHE A 333 8.55 -2.97 5.95
N TYR A 334 8.66 -3.85 4.97
CA TYR A 334 9.29 -5.17 5.10
C TYR A 334 10.76 -5.17 4.65
N ASN A 335 11.40 -4.00 4.46
CA ASN A 335 12.84 -3.89 4.25
C ASN A 335 13.57 -4.13 5.57
N VAL A 336 13.73 -5.41 5.91
CA VAL A 336 14.41 -5.86 7.12
C VAL A 336 15.67 -6.63 6.70
N PRO A 337 16.85 -6.35 7.28
CA PRO A 337 18.07 -7.06 6.96
C PRO A 337 17.93 -8.59 7.13
N GLY A 338 18.28 -9.35 6.10
CA GLY A 338 18.11 -10.80 6.04
C GLY A 338 16.74 -11.28 5.56
N LEU A 339 15.72 -10.42 5.55
CA LEU A 339 14.40 -10.73 5.00
C LEU A 339 14.29 -10.34 3.52
N THR A 340 14.75 -9.15 3.18
CA THR A 340 14.82 -8.63 1.81
C THR A 340 16.12 -7.89 1.59
N VAL A 341 16.49 -7.72 0.32
CA VAL A 341 17.61 -6.85 -0.07
C VAL A 341 17.02 -5.55 -0.61
N ASN A 342 17.41 -4.42 -0.03
CA ASN A 342 17.00 -3.12 -0.50
C ASN A 342 18.04 -2.53 -1.44
N ALA A 343 17.68 -2.29 -2.69
CA ALA A 343 18.44 -1.61 -3.72
C ALA A 343 17.73 -0.31 -4.12
N SER A 344 17.45 0.56 -3.14
CA SER A 344 16.81 1.87 -3.38
C SER A 344 17.69 2.76 -4.25
N ASP A 345 19.01 2.58 -4.17
CA ASP A 345 19.94 3.06 -5.18
C ASP A 345 20.04 2.03 -6.31
N PRO A 346 19.67 2.39 -7.54
CA PRO A 346 19.79 1.48 -8.68
C PRO A 346 21.23 0.96 -8.91
N ASP A 347 22.24 1.69 -8.48
CA ASP A 347 23.65 1.27 -8.61
C ASP A 347 23.97 0.04 -7.74
N ASP A 348 23.19 -0.19 -6.66
CA ASP A 348 23.35 -1.36 -5.79
C ASP A 348 22.67 -2.62 -6.36
N LEU A 349 21.89 -2.49 -7.45
CA LEU A 349 21.03 -3.58 -7.92
C LEU A 349 21.83 -4.78 -8.42
N VAL A 350 22.99 -4.57 -9.05
CA VAL A 350 23.84 -5.67 -9.54
C VAL A 350 24.34 -6.52 -8.36
N ALA A 351 24.79 -5.88 -7.29
CA ALA A 351 25.23 -6.58 -6.08
C ALA A 351 24.05 -7.29 -5.39
N ALA A 352 22.89 -6.66 -5.34
CA ALA A 352 21.66 -7.20 -4.77
C ALA A 352 21.20 -8.49 -5.48
N LEU A 353 21.45 -8.63 -6.78
CA LEU A 353 21.08 -9.83 -7.55
C LEU A 353 21.76 -11.10 -7.05
N SER A 354 22.84 -11.02 -6.31
CA SER A 354 23.50 -12.20 -5.71
C SER A 354 22.57 -13.01 -4.80
N VAL A 355 21.52 -12.37 -4.23
CA VAL A 355 20.56 -13.02 -3.32
C VAL A 355 19.74 -14.12 -4.01
N VAL A 356 19.58 -14.07 -5.34
CA VAL A 356 18.80 -15.07 -6.08
C VAL A 356 19.45 -16.46 -6.11
N ASN A 357 20.74 -16.54 -5.80
CA ASN A 357 21.50 -17.78 -5.69
C ASN A 357 21.76 -18.18 -4.23
N GLN A 358 21.20 -17.44 -3.26
CA GLN A 358 21.30 -17.73 -1.83
C GLN A 358 20.04 -18.40 -1.31
N GLN A 359 20.19 -19.23 -0.29
CA GLN A 359 19.03 -19.79 0.42
C GLN A 359 18.43 -18.68 1.28
N PRO A 360 17.12 -18.39 1.16
CA PRO A 360 16.42 -17.47 2.06
C PRO A 360 16.52 -17.90 3.53
N ASP A 361 16.48 -16.94 4.44
CA ASP A 361 16.37 -17.21 5.87
C ASP A 361 14.91 -17.59 6.23
N ASP A 362 14.58 -18.88 6.08
CA ASP A 362 13.25 -19.39 6.27
C ASP A 362 12.72 -19.12 7.69
N ILE A 363 13.59 -19.17 8.69
CA ILE A 363 13.22 -18.91 10.09
C ILE A 363 12.77 -17.46 10.28
N LEU A 364 13.55 -16.52 9.72
CA LEU A 364 13.21 -15.10 9.78
C LEU A 364 11.93 -14.80 9.00
N ILE A 365 11.75 -15.41 7.82
CA ILE A 365 10.53 -15.28 7.00
C ILE A 365 9.32 -15.77 7.79
N ASP A 366 9.38 -16.94 8.39
CA ASP A 366 8.30 -17.51 9.19
C ASP A 366 7.93 -16.61 10.38
N LYS A 367 8.91 -16.10 11.11
CA LYS A 367 8.71 -15.18 12.24
C LYS A 367 8.08 -13.86 11.81
N PHE A 368 8.55 -13.28 10.69
CA PHE A 368 7.99 -12.07 10.13
C PHE A 368 6.53 -12.26 9.69
N LEU A 369 6.23 -13.32 8.93
CA LEU A 369 4.89 -13.61 8.44
C LEU A 369 3.92 -13.96 9.59
N TYR A 370 4.40 -14.71 10.58
CA TYR A 370 3.65 -15.03 11.80
C TYR A 370 3.28 -13.76 12.55
N TYR A 371 4.27 -12.86 12.78
CA TYR A 371 4.02 -11.56 13.41
C TYR A 371 3.01 -10.74 12.64
N LEU A 372 3.17 -10.61 11.30
CA LEU A 372 2.20 -9.93 10.46
C LEU A 372 0.78 -10.47 10.65
N ARG A 373 0.62 -11.78 10.59
CA ARG A 373 -0.70 -12.43 10.58
C ARG A 373 -1.40 -12.34 11.92
N TYR A 374 -0.68 -12.56 13.01
CA TYR A 374 -1.29 -12.81 14.31
C TYR A 374 -1.13 -11.69 15.33
N HIS A 375 -0.21 -10.75 15.08
CA HIS A 375 0.04 -9.62 15.99
C HIS A 375 -0.24 -8.27 15.35
N TYR A 376 0.09 -8.11 14.07
CA TYR A 376 -0.01 -6.81 13.41
C TYR A 376 -1.33 -6.60 12.68
N LEU A 377 -1.75 -7.50 11.82
CA LEU A 377 -2.97 -7.35 11.02
C LEU A 377 -4.22 -7.70 11.84
N ALA A 378 -5.31 -6.99 11.60
CA ALA A 378 -6.62 -7.42 12.08
C ALA A 378 -7.11 -8.63 11.26
N ALA A 379 -7.67 -9.62 11.93
CA ALA A 379 -8.26 -10.78 11.27
C ALA A 379 -9.48 -10.37 10.44
N GLY A 380 -9.72 -11.07 9.33
CA GLY A 380 -10.88 -10.83 8.47
C GLY A 380 -10.71 -9.66 7.50
N SER A 381 -11.64 -9.53 6.58
CA SER A 381 -11.64 -8.53 5.53
C SER A 381 -12.69 -7.45 5.79
N TRP A 382 -12.28 -6.19 5.76
CA TRP A 382 -13.18 -5.05 5.86
C TRP A 382 -14.27 -5.00 4.77
N ARG A 383 -14.08 -5.71 3.65
CA ARG A 383 -15.06 -5.75 2.54
C ARG A 383 -16.26 -6.63 2.84
N GLN A 384 -16.07 -7.60 3.72
CA GLN A 384 -17.07 -8.54 4.21
C GLN A 384 -16.76 -8.78 5.69
N PRO A 385 -16.98 -7.78 6.55
CA PRO A 385 -16.70 -7.91 7.96
C PRO A 385 -17.63 -8.94 8.60
N ASP A 386 -17.06 -9.79 9.42
CA ASP A 386 -17.75 -10.74 10.30
C ASP A 386 -17.45 -10.40 11.76
N ALA A 387 -18.04 -11.13 12.68
CA ALA A 387 -17.84 -10.91 14.12
C ALA A 387 -16.37 -11.06 14.54
N VAL A 388 -15.60 -11.94 13.89
CA VAL A 388 -14.16 -12.12 14.15
C VAL A 388 -13.38 -10.88 13.73
N HIS A 389 -13.68 -10.34 12.53
CA HIS A 389 -13.06 -9.11 12.05
C HIS A 389 -13.38 -7.92 12.95
N LEU A 390 -14.65 -7.70 13.24
CA LEU A 390 -15.10 -6.57 14.07
C LEU A 390 -14.51 -6.65 15.47
N GLY A 391 -14.45 -7.85 16.06
CA GLY A 391 -13.79 -8.10 17.35
C GLY A 391 -12.30 -7.79 17.33
N SER A 392 -11.58 -8.26 16.30
CA SER A 392 -10.15 -7.98 16.13
C SER A 392 -9.85 -6.47 15.98
N VAL A 393 -10.71 -5.72 15.26
CA VAL A 393 -10.58 -4.26 15.15
C VAL A 393 -10.91 -3.57 16.48
N LYS A 394 -11.93 -4.04 17.23
CA LYS A 394 -12.25 -3.52 18.56
C LYS A 394 -11.07 -3.64 19.52
N GLU A 395 -10.38 -4.77 19.53
CA GLU A 395 -9.17 -4.98 20.35
C GLU A 395 -8.07 -3.96 20.01
N LYS A 396 -7.83 -3.70 18.71
CA LYS A 396 -6.85 -2.70 18.27
C LYS A 396 -7.24 -1.27 18.67
N ILE A 397 -8.51 -0.92 18.60
CA ILE A 397 -9.04 0.36 19.07
C ILE A 397 -8.82 0.51 20.58
N ALA A 398 -9.15 -0.54 21.35
CA ALA A 398 -8.97 -0.55 22.79
C ALA A 398 -7.48 -0.39 23.17
N ALA A 399 -6.58 -1.10 22.49
CA ALA A 399 -5.14 -1.00 22.71
C ALA A 399 -4.62 0.44 22.47
N VAL A 400 -5.02 1.08 21.36
CA VAL A 400 -4.61 2.46 21.05
C VAL A 400 -5.15 3.47 22.08
N LEU A 401 -6.38 3.29 22.55
CA LEU A 401 -6.98 4.17 23.56
C LEU A 401 -6.36 3.96 24.95
N ALA A 402 -5.83 2.77 25.24
CA ALA A 402 -5.17 2.46 26.52
C ALA A 402 -3.71 2.96 26.60
N GLU A 403 -3.06 3.25 25.47
CA GLU A 403 -1.72 3.85 25.45
C GLU A 403 -1.78 5.25 26.09
N LYS A 404 -0.94 5.50 27.10
CA LYS A 404 -0.86 6.80 27.81
C LYS A 404 -0.17 7.88 26.99
#